data_6620e614f292ce8ee7fa986006843adf
#
_entry.id   6620e614f292ce8ee7fa986006843adf
#
_cell.length_a   1.000
_cell.length_b   1.000
_cell.length_c   1.000
_cell.angle_alpha   90.00
_cell.angle_beta   90.00
_cell.angle_gamma   90.00
#
_symmetry.space_group_name_H-M   'P 1'
#
loop_
_entity.id
_entity.type
_entity.pdbx_description
1 polymer ?
#
loop_
_entity_poly.entity_id
_entity_poly.type
_entity_poly.pdbx_seq_one_letter_code
_entity_poly.pdbx_strand_id
1 'polypeptide(L)'
;PFSVLLARLLLGEKFGGRRAVGMAIAFSGVVILAGEPRTASGLGYLALILLAAFAWGLGNIQIKKIGRINVFTLNAWMALFAAPQLMLASAFLEEGQAEASLAAGWLGWGAVLYTVFAASITAYGLWYYLIEKYEIGKIVPFTLLSPVIGVLAGVLLLGEAPTWEMAIGGVVTILG
;
A
#
# COMPACT_ATOMS: atom_id res chain seq x y z
N PRO A 1 5.62 -7.43 -4.67
CA PRO A 1 6.16 -8.73 -5.11
C PRO A 1 5.20 -9.89 -4.81
N PHE A 2 4.64 -10.00 -3.57
CA PHE A 2 3.75 -11.11 -3.18
C PHE A 2 2.54 -11.29 -4.10
N SER A 3 1.83 -10.21 -4.46
CA SER A 3 0.65 -10.30 -5.32
C SER A 3 0.97 -10.92 -6.68
N VAL A 4 2.12 -10.59 -7.27
CA VAL A 4 2.54 -11.11 -8.57
C VAL A 4 2.92 -12.57 -8.47
N LEU A 5 3.65 -12.97 -7.41
CA LEU A 5 3.98 -14.37 -7.15
C LEU A 5 2.71 -15.20 -6.95
N LEU A 6 1.78 -14.70 -6.12
CA LEU A 6 0.51 -15.36 -5.87
C LEU A 6 -0.38 -15.43 -7.13
N ALA A 7 -0.38 -14.38 -7.97
CA ALA A 7 -1.10 -14.40 -9.23
C ALA A 7 -0.58 -15.49 -10.18
N ARG A 8 0.74 -15.67 -10.24
CA ARG A 8 1.34 -16.78 -10.98
C ARG A 8 0.93 -18.14 -10.45
N LEU A 9 0.96 -18.32 -9.14
CA LEU A 9 0.70 -19.60 -8.49
C LEU A 9 -0.79 -19.96 -8.45
N LEU A 10 -1.66 -18.98 -8.19
CA LEU A 10 -3.08 -19.21 -7.90
C LEU A 10 -4.02 -18.86 -9.07
N LEU A 11 -3.58 -18.02 -10.00
CA LEU A 11 -4.35 -17.60 -11.18
C LEU A 11 -3.74 -18.08 -12.49
N GLY A 12 -2.53 -18.67 -12.45
CA GLY A 12 -1.84 -19.14 -13.67
C GLY A 12 -1.38 -17.98 -14.58
N GLU A 13 -1.27 -16.76 -14.06
CA GLU A 13 -0.81 -15.61 -14.85
C GLU A 13 0.63 -15.85 -15.34
N LYS A 14 0.86 -15.63 -16.64
CA LYS A 14 2.19 -15.77 -17.22
C LYS A 14 3.05 -14.56 -16.89
N PHE A 15 4.14 -14.81 -16.18
CA PHE A 15 5.08 -13.78 -15.75
C PHE A 15 6.39 -13.91 -16.55
N GLY A 16 6.65 -12.99 -17.46
CA GLY A 16 7.84 -13.00 -18.30
C GLY A 16 9.11 -12.57 -17.54
N GLY A 17 10.27 -13.10 -17.92
CA GLY A 17 11.55 -12.78 -17.28
C GLY A 17 11.87 -11.28 -17.26
N ARG A 18 11.52 -10.54 -18.32
CA ARG A 18 11.69 -9.08 -18.36
C ARG A 18 10.95 -8.35 -17.24
N ARG A 19 9.70 -8.76 -16.95
CA ARG A 19 8.92 -8.18 -15.84
C ARG A 19 9.51 -8.54 -14.47
N ALA A 20 10.05 -9.77 -14.34
CA ALA A 20 10.73 -10.18 -13.10
C ALA A 20 11.93 -9.30 -12.82
N VAL A 21 12.75 -9.05 -13.83
CA VAL A 21 13.95 -8.20 -13.73
C VAL A 21 13.55 -6.75 -13.45
N GLY A 22 12.60 -6.17 -14.19
CA GLY A 22 12.11 -4.81 -13.96
C GLY A 22 11.58 -4.65 -12.53
N MET A 23 10.75 -5.57 -12.06
CA MET A 23 10.23 -5.54 -10.70
C MET A 23 11.31 -5.69 -9.63
N ALA A 24 12.37 -6.47 -9.87
CA ALA A 24 13.51 -6.59 -8.97
C ALA A 24 14.30 -5.27 -8.90
N ILE A 25 14.51 -4.62 -10.06
CA ILE A 25 15.16 -3.30 -10.14
C ILE A 25 14.32 -2.25 -9.40
N ALA A 26 13.01 -2.15 -9.71
CA ALA A 26 12.13 -1.21 -9.04
C ALA A 26 12.07 -1.44 -7.53
N PHE A 27 12.02 -2.69 -7.08
CA PHE A 27 12.04 -3.02 -5.67
C PHE A 27 13.36 -2.64 -4.99
N SER A 28 14.50 -2.82 -5.66
CA SER A 28 15.81 -2.35 -5.15
C SER A 28 15.85 -0.84 -5.00
N GLY A 29 15.23 -0.10 -5.93
CA GLY A 29 15.05 1.34 -5.81
C GLY A 29 14.25 1.75 -4.58
N VAL A 30 13.15 1.03 -4.28
CA VAL A 30 12.36 1.26 -3.05
C VAL A 30 13.20 0.96 -1.79
N VAL A 31 14.04 -0.07 -1.80
CA VAL A 31 14.94 -0.37 -0.67
C VAL A 31 15.94 0.76 -0.45
N ILE A 32 16.51 1.31 -1.53
CA ILE A 32 17.41 2.48 -1.46
C ILE A 32 16.65 3.70 -0.90
N LEU A 33 15.43 3.96 -1.38
CA LEU A 33 14.57 5.02 -0.87
C LEU A 33 14.27 4.91 0.63
N ALA A 34 14.07 3.69 1.12
CA ALA A 34 13.79 3.45 2.53
C ALA A 34 15.00 3.76 3.44
N GLY A 35 16.21 3.83 2.88
CA GLY A 35 17.43 4.08 3.61
C GLY A 35 17.82 2.96 4.57
N GLU A 36 18.74 3.25 5.47
CA GLU A 36 19.15 2.28 6.50
C GLU A 36 18.05 2.11 7.55
N PRO A 37 17.72 0.85 7.93
CA PRO A 37 16.82 0.60 9.06
C PRO A 37 17.43 1.16 10.34
N ARG A 38 16.83 2.19 10.88
CA ARG A 38 17.38 2.96 12.03
C ARG A 38 17.44 2.22 13.36
N THR A 39 16.95 0.97 13.45
CA THR A 39 17.01 0.18 14.69
C THR A 39 17.06 -1.32 14.43
N ALA A 40 18.03 -1.98 15.07
CA ALA A 40 18.16 -3.46 15.06
C ALA A 40 17.04 -4.22 15.83
N SER A 41 16.16 -3.50 16.51
CA SER A 41 14.99 -4.06 17.23
C SER A 41 13.81 -4.44 16.30
N GLY A 42 14.02 -4.44 14.99
CA GLY A 42 12.97 -4.46 13.98
C GLY A 42 12.56 -5.80 13.41
N LEU A 43 13.10 -6.95 13.82
CA LEU A 43 12.72 -8.24 13.20
C LEU A 43 11.23 -8.54 13.36
N GLY A 44 10.63 -8.23 14.51
CA GLY A 44 9.19 -8.38 14.74
C GLY A 44 8.35 -7.46 13.85
N TYR A 45 8.75 -6.19 13.74
CA TYR A 45 8.07 -5.23 12.87
C TYR A 45 8.25 -5.59 11.39
N LEU A 46 9.43 -6.07 10.99
CA LEU A 46 9.66 -6.56 9.64
C LEU A 46 8.76 -7.76 9.32
N ALA A 47 8.63 -8.71 10.23
CA ALA A 47 7.73 -9.85 10.06
C ALA A 47 6.26 -9.41 9.91
N LEU A 48 5.81 -8.42 10.70
CA LEU A 48 4.46 -7.84 10.60
C LEU A 48 4.25 -7.15 9.24
N ILE A 49 5.23 -6.38 8.76
CA ILE A 49 5.16 -5.72 7.45
C ILE A 49 5.09 -6.76 6.33
N LEU A 50 5.90 -7.81 6.39
CA LEU A 50 5.87 -8.89 5.39
C LEU A 50 4.53 -9.65 5.42
N LEU A 51 3.99 -9.91 6.60
CA LEU A 51 2.68 -10.53 6.77
C LEU A 51 1.56 -9.64 6.21
N ALA A 52 1.58 -8.34 6.49
CA ALA A 52 0.63 -7.39 5.93
C ALA A 52 0.71 -7.33 4.40
N ALA A 53 1.93 -7.28 3.84
CA ALA A 53 2.15 -7.29 2.40
C ALA A 53 1.67 -8.59 1.74
N PHE A 54 1.86 -9.73 2.41
CA PHE A 54 1.35 -11.02 1.96
C PHE A 54 -0.18 -11.08 2.02
N ALA A 55 -0.79 -10.63 3.13
CA ALA A 55 -2.24 -10.57 3.28
C ALA A 55 -2.88 -9.65 2.23
N TRP A 56 -2.28 -8.49 1.95
CA TRP A 56 -2.69 -7.60 0.86
C TRP A 56 -2.61 -8.29 -0.50
N GLY A 57 -1.54 -9.06 -0.74
CA GLY A 57 -1.38 -9.89 -1.93
C GLY A 57 -2.50 -10.92 -2.08
N LEU A 58 -2.83 -11.64 -1.02
CA LEU A 58 -3.95 -12.59 -0.99
C LEU A 58 -5.29 -11.91 -1.26
N GLY A 59 -5.54 -10.73 -0.66
CA GLY A 59 -6.74 -9.94 -0.90
C GLY A 59 -6.92 -9.61 -2.38
N ASN A 60 -5.86 -9.17 -3.06
CA ASN A 60 -5.90 -8.89 -4.50
C ASN A 60 -6.27 -10.13 -5.33
N ILE A 61 -5.76 -11.31 -4.96
CA ILE A 61 -6.12 -12.58 -5.62
C ILE A 61 -7.58 -12.92 -5.39
N GLN A 62 -8.08 -12.75 -4.18
CA GLN A 62 -9.48 -13.03 -3.85
C GLN A 62 -10.42 -12.11 -4.64
N ILE A 63 -10.14 -10.81 -4.69
CA ILE A 63 -10.90 -9.83 -5.48
C ILE A 63 -10.92 -10.23 -6.95
N LYS A 64 -9.78 -10.62 -7.50
CA LYS A 64 -9.68 -11.11 -8.89
C LYS A 64 -10.52 -12.35 -9.14
N LYS A 65 -10.57 -13.29 -8.18
CA LYS A 65 -11.37 -14.52 -8.28
C LYS A 65 -12.87 -14.29 -8.15
N ILE A 66 -13.28 -13.33 -7.32
CA ILE A 66 -14.69 -12.95 -7.17
C ILE A 66 -15.23 -12.40 -8.50
N GLY A 67 -14.39 -11.70 -9.28
CA GLY A 67 -14.75 -11.16 -10.57
C GLY A 67 -15.65 -9.93 -10.45
N ARG A 68 -16.71 -9.88 -11.26
CA ARG A 68 -17.61 -8.71 -11.34
C ARG A 68 -18.35 -8.47 -10.03
N ILE A 69 -17.86 -7.53 -9.25
CA ILE A 69 -18.49 -7.04 -8.03
C ILE A 69 -18.58 -5.52 -8.07
N ASN A 70 -19.67 -4.98 -7.54
CA ASN A 70 -19.75 -3.53 -7.37
C ASN A 70 -18.68 -3.08 -6.36
N VAL A 71 -17.80 -2.20 -6.81
CA VAL A 71 -16.64 -1.74 -6.04
C VAL A 71 -17.05 -1.05 -4.73
N PHE A 72 -18.15 -0.28 -4.76
CA PHE A 72 -18.66 0.36 -3.55
C PHE A 72 -19.19 -0.65 -2.54
N THR A 73 -19.88 -1.69 -3.03
CA THR A 73 -20.35 -2.80 -2.18
C THR A 73 -19.18 -3.55 -1.56
N LEU A 74 -18.13 -3.84 -2.34
CA LEU A 74 -16.92 -4.47 -1.82
C LEU A 74 -16.26 -3.63 -0.73
N ASN A 75 -16.06 -2.32 -0.99
CA ASN A 75 -15.49 -1.40 0.00
C ASN A 75 -16.34 -1.31 1.27
N ALA A 76 -17.67 -1.26 1.14
CA ALA A 76 -18.56 -1.19 2.29
C ALA A 76 -18.45 -2.45 3.17
N TRP A 77 -18.43 -3.64 2.57
CA TRP A 77 -18.23 -4.88 3.32
C TRP A 77 -16.85 -4.95 3.97
N MET A 78 -15.80 -4.57 3.26
CA MET A 78 -14.45 -4.55 3.83
C MET A 78 -14.36 -3.59 5.03
N ALA A 79 -14.93 -2.39 4.91
CA ALA A 79 -14.98 -1.43 6.02
C ALA A 79 -15.80 -1.95 7.20
N LEU A 80 -16.96 -2.57 6.94
CA LEU A 80 -17.83 -3.14 7.97
C LEU A 80 -17.13 -4.24 8.78
N PHE A 81 -16.32 -5.07 8.14
CA PHE A 81 -15.55 -6.10 8.83
C PHE A 81 -14.26 -5.58 9.47
N ALA A 82 -13.58 -4.62 8.84
CA ALA A 82 -12.33 -4.07 9.37
C ALA A 82 -12.56 -3.15 10.58
N ALA A 83 -13.61 -2.32 10.56
CA ALA A 83 -13.84 -1.33 11.60
C ALA A 83 -13.93 -1.93 13.02
N PRO A 84 -14.75 -2.97 13.31
CA PRO A 84 -14.81 -3.53 14.65
C PRO A 84 -13.49 -4.17 15.09
N GLN A 85 -12.73 -4.78 14.18
CA GLN A 85 -11.42 -5.36 14.48
C GLN A 85 -10.41 -4.28 14.85
N LEU A 86 -10.39 -3.17 14.11
CA LEU A 86 -9.51 -2.04 14.39
C LEU A 86 -9.92 -1.32 15.68
N MET A 87 -11.22 -1.16 15.94
CA MET A 87 -11.71 -0.58 17.21
C MET A 87 -11.32 -1.43 18.41
N LEU A 88 -11.44 -2.77 18.31
CA LEU A 88 -10.99 -3.68 19.35
C LEU A 88 -9.47 -3.60 19.54
N ALA A 89 -8.69 -3.63 18.45
CA ALA A 89 -7.24 -3.51 18.52
C ALA A 89 -6.83 -2.18 19.18
N SER A 90 -7.44 -1.07 18.79
CA SER A 90 -7.19 0.25 19.39
C SER A 90 -7.54 0.25 20.88
N ALA A 91 -8.66 -0.32 21.27
CA ALA A 91 -9.07 -0.38 22.68
C ALA A 91 -8.10 -1.16 23.58
N PHE A 92 -7.38 -2.14 23.02
CA PHE A 92 -6.41 -2.95 23.79
C PHE A 92 -4.96 -2.47 23.68
N LEU A 93 -4.60 -1.77 22.61
CA LEU A 93 -3.21 -1.42 22.29
C LEU A 93 -2.90 0.07 22.41
N GLU A 94 -3.92 0.90 22.51
CA GLU A 94 -3.78 2.36 22.52
C GLU A 94 -4.47 2.96 23.75
N GLU A 95 -4.03 4.15 24.16
CA GLU A 95 -4.64 4.93 25.24
C GLU A 95 -4.92 6.36 24.76
N GLY A 96 -5.90 7.02 25.35
CA GLY A 96 -6.19 8.44 25.06
C GLY A 96 -6.94 8.71 23.76
N GLN A 97 -7.59 7.71 23.13
CA GLN A 97 -8.27 7.85 21.83
C GLN A 97 -9.37 8.92 21.86
N ALA A 98 -10.14 8.99 22.94
CA ALA A 98 -11.22 9.98 23.09
C ALA A 98 -10.66 11.40 23.16
N GLU A 99 -9.61 11.62 23.96
CA GLU A 99 -8.96 12.93 24.09
C GLU A 99 -8.30 13.34 22.77
N ALA A 100 -7.59 12.42 22.10
CA ALA A 100 -6.96 12.66 20.79
C ALA A 100 -8.02 13.02 19.74
N SER A 101 -9.18 12.35 19.74
CA SER A 101 -10.26 12.63 18.80
C SER A 101 -10.87 14.01 19.04
N LEU A 102 -11.05 14.42 20.29
CA LEU A 102 -11.55 15.75 20.64
C LEU A 102 -10.51 16.85 20.33
N ALA A 103 -9.23 16.56 20.53
CA ALA A 103 -8.13 17.50 20.26
C ALA A 103 -7.77 17.61 18.76
N ALA A 104 -8.22 16.70 17.90
CA ALA A 104 -7.84 16.64 16.48
C ALA A 104 -8.23 17.90 15.68
N GLY A 105 -9.26 18.62 16.11
CA GLY A 105 -9.73 19.82 15.46
C GLY A 105 -10.15 19.60 13.98
N TRP A 106 -10.35 20.67 13.25
CA TRP A 106 -10.81 20.60 11.87
C TRP A 106 -9.76 20.01 10.90
N LEU A 107 -8.46 20.21 11.16
CA LEU A 107 -7.39 19.64 10.33
C LEU A 107 -7.32 18.12 10.48
N GLY A 108 -7.38 17.60 11.70
CA GLY A 108 -7.36 16.17 11.94
C GLY A 108 -8.59 15.47 11.33
N TRP A 109 -9.78 15.99 11.58
CA TRP A 109 -10.99 15.46 10.96
C TRP A 109 -11.02 15.63 9.44
N GLY A 110 -10.46 16.72 8.91
CA GLY A 110 -10.29 16.94 7.48
C GLY A 110 -9.37 15.87 6.86
N ALA A 111 -8.26 15.52 7.53
CA ALA A 111 -7.38 14.43 7.08
C ALA A 111 -8.10 13.07 7.10
N VAL A 112 -8.91 12.79 8.12
CA VAL A 112 -9.74 11.56 8.17
C VAL A 112 -10.71 11.53 6.98
N LEU A 113 -11.46 12.61 6.73
CA LEU A 113 -12.39 12.68 5.61
C LEU A 113 -11.67 12.52 4.26
N TYR A 114 -10.52 13.15 4.09
CA TYR A 114 -9.69 12.96 2.89
C TYR A 114 -9.30 11.48 2.72
N THR A 115 -8.85 10.81 3.77
CA THR A 115 -8.49 9.39 3.73
C THR A 115 -9.69 8.52 3.36
N VAL A 116 -10.87 8.81 3.91
CA VAL A 116 -12.10 8.07 3.58
C VAL A 116 -12.48 8.27 2.10
N PHE A 117 -12.60 9.49 1.63
CA PHE A 117 -13.13 9.75 0.29
C PHE A 117 -12.08 9.55 -0.80
N ALA A 118 -10.88 10.09 -0.64
CA ALA A 118 -9.84 10.02 -1.66
C ALA A 118 -9.14 8.66 -1.67
N ALA A 119 -8.66 8.17 -0.53
CA ALA A 119 -7.91 6.92 -0.47
C ALA A 119 -8.83 5.68 -0.44
N SER A 120 -9.82 5.63 0.47
CA SER A 120 -10.60 4.41 0.63
C SER A 120 -11.69 4.26 -0.45
N ILE A 121 -12.44 5.30 -0.78
CA ILE A 121 -13.51 5.16 -1.78
C ILE A 121 -12.95 5.29 -3.19
N THR A 122 -12.24 6.38 -3.49
CA THR A 122 -11.82 6.67 -4.86
C THR A 122 -10.63 5.81 -5.28
N ALA A 123 -9.52 5.82 -4.53
CA ALA A 123 -8.30 5.12 -4.93
C ALA A 123 -8.48 3.59 -4.90
N TYR A 124 -9.05 3.03 -3.81
CA TYR A 124 -9.35 1.59 -3.80
C TYR A 124 -10.43 1.21 -4.79
N GLY A 125 -11.39 2.11 -5.05
CA GLY A 125 -12.38 1.92 -6.10
C GLY A 125 -11.75 1.74 -7.47
N LEU A 126 -10.85 2.62 -7.85
CA LEU A 126 -10.08 2.52 -9.08
C LEU A 126 -9.17 1.28 -9.09
N TRP A 127 -8.54 0.96 -7.94
CA TRP A 127 -7.68 -0.21 -7.81
C TRP A 127 -8.44 -1.51 -8.06
N TYR A 128 -9.61 -1.69 -7.47
CA TYR A 128 -10.43 -2.90 -7.68
C TYR A 128 -10.95 -3.00 -9.11
N TYR A 129 -11.32 -1.89 -9.73
CA TYR A 129 -11.66 -1.84 -11.14
C TYR A 129 -10.49 -2.30 -12.03
N LEU A 130 -9.28 -1.87 -11.73
CA LEU A 130 -8.09 -2.28 -12.48
C LEU A 130 -7.79 -3.78 -12.28
N ILE A 131 -7.87 -4.29 -11.04
CA ILE A 131 -7.69 -5.73 -10.75
C ILE A 131 -8.70 -6.58 -11.50
N GLU A 132 -9.96 -6.15 -11.57
CA GLU A 132 -10.98 -6.88 -12.32
C GLU A 132 -10.62 -6.96 -13.81
N LYS A 133 -10.18 -5.85 -14.38
CA LYS A 133 -10.04 -5.68 -15.83
C LYS A 133 -8.71 -6.20 -16.39
N TYR A 134 -7.64 -6.12 -15.62
CA TYR A 134 -6.28 -6.43 -16.08
C TYR A 134 -5.63 -7.54 -15.24
N GLU A 135 -4.58 -8.16 -15.80
CA GLU A 135 -3.75 -9.10 -15.06
C GLU A 135 -3.03 -8.39 -13.88
N ILE A 136 -2.99 -9.04 -12.74
CA ILE A 136 -2.34 -8.50 -11.54
C ILE A 136 -0.86 -8.20 -11.81
N GLY A 137 -0.19 -9.07 -12.55
CA GLY A 137 1.21 -8.88 -12.95
C GLY A 137 1.47 -7.64 -13.82
N LYS A 138 0.43 -7.04 -14.42
CA LYS A 138 0.56 -5.80 -15.21
C LYS A 138 0.38 -4.54 -14.36
N ILE A 139 -0.51 -4.58 -13.36
CA ILE A 139 -0.89 -3.39 -12.60
C ILE A 139 -0.11 -3.22 -11.29
N VAL A 140 0.20 -4.32 -10.60
CA VAL A 140 0.90 -4.27 -9.30
C VAL A 140 2.27 -3.58 -9.37
N PRO A 141 3.10 -3.73 -10.42
CA PRO A 141 4.36 -2.99 -10.51
C PRO A 141 4.21 -1.48 -10.36
N PHE A 142 3.10 -0.89 -10.84
CA PHE A 142 2.85 0.55 -10.69
C PHE A 142 2.71 1.00 -9.22
N THR A 143 2.38 0.08 -8.28
CA THR A 143 2.35 0.43 -6.86
C THR A 143 3.74 0.74 -6.30
N LEU A 144 4.82 0.31 -6.96
CA LEU A 144 6.18 0.65 -6.58
C LEU A 144 6.50 2.15 -6.79
N LEU A 145 5.69 2.86 -7.57
CA LEU A 145 5.78 4.32 -7.70
C LEU A 145 5.28 5.07 -6.44
N SER A 146 4.47 4.42 -5.59
CA SER A 146 3.93 5.08 -4.39
C SER A 146 5.01 5.67 -3.47
N PRO A 147 6.12 4.98 -3.15
CA PRO A 147 7.19 5.57 -2.35
C PRO A 147 7.85 6.77 -3.03
N VAL A 148 8.00 6.73 -4.36
CA VAL A 148 8.57 7.85 -5.13
C VAL A 148 7.66 9.07 -5.05
N ILE A 149 6.35 8.87 -5.23
CA ILE A 149 5.35 9.93 -5.11
C ILE A 149 5.32 10.47 -3.67
N GLY A 150 5.45 9.58 -2.67
CA GLY A 150 5.53 9.97 -1.25
C GLY A 150 6.73 10.90 -0.98
N VAL A 151 7.91 10.53 -1.47
CA VAL A 151 9.13 11.36 -1.34
C VAL A 151 8.96 12.70 -2.05
N LEU A 152 8.43 12.70 -3.27
CA LEU A 152 8.16 13.96 -4.00
C LEU A 152 7.17 14.85 -3.24
N ALA A 153 6.14 14.28 -2.66
CA ALA A 153 5.20 15.03 -1.83
C ALA A 153 5.86 15.59 -0.57
N GLY A 154 6.72 14.82 0.11
CA GLY A 154 7.50 15.27 1.27
C GLY A 154 8.38 16.48 0.93
N VAL A 155 9.12 16.39 -0.18
CA VAL A 155 9.98 17.49 -0.64
C VAL A 155 9.16 18.72 -1.05
N LEU A 156 8.11 18.53 -1.86
CA LEU A 156 7.36 19.66 -2.46
C LEU A 156 6.36 20.31 -1.51
N LEU A 157 5.72 19.52 -0.64
CA LEU A 157 4.64 20.01 0.23
C LEU A 157 5.11 20.27 1.67
N LEU A 158 6.09 19.51 2.17
CA LEU A 158 6.59 19.62 3.54
C LEU A 158 7.93 20.31 3.61
N GLY A 159 8.57 20.62 2.45
CA GLY A 159 9.88 21.28 2.40
C GLY A 159 11.03 20.39 2.90
N GLU A 160 10.88 19.08 2.86
CA GLU A 160 11.94 18.15 3.24
C GLU A 160 13.15 18.29 2.32
N ALA A 161 14.35 18.26 2.88
CA ALA A 161 15.58 18.34 2.09
C ALA A 161 15.76 17.02 1.31
N PRO A 162 15.88 17.06 -0.03
CA PRO A 162 16.12 15.86 -0.81
C PRO A 162 17.49 15.27 -0.51
N THR A 163 17.57 13.97 -0.30
CA THR A 163 18.83 13.25 -0.12
C THR A 163 19.25 12.54 -1.41
N TRP A 164 20.52 12.16 -1.50
CA TRP A 164 21.03 11.41 -2.65
C TRP A 164 20.35 10.02 -2.77
N GLU A 165 20.06 9.41 -1.64
CA GLU A 165 19.35 8.13 -1.58
C GLU A 165 17.94 8.27 -2.17
N MET A 166 17.24 9.37 -1.87
CA MET A 166 15.92 9.67 -2.44
C MET A 166 15.99 9.84 -3.95
N ALA A 167 17.01 10.55 -4.47
CA ALA A 167 17.19 10.77 -5.90
C ALA A 167 17.52 9.44 -6.63
N ILE A 168 18.54 8.71 -6.16
CA ILE A 168 18.99 7.46 -6.76
C ILE A 168 17.88 6.40 -6.67
N GLY A 169 17.31 6.19 -5.48
CA GLY A 169 16.26 5.21 -5.28
C GLY A 169 15.01 5.49 -6.12
N GLY A 170 14.63 6.76 -6.24
CA GLY A 170 13.53 7.20 -7.11
C GLY A 170 13.78 6.86 -8.58
N VAL A 171 14.96 7.21 -9.10
CA VAL A 171 15.35 6.91 -10.49
C VAL A 171 15.37 5.40 -10.74
N VAL A 172 16.00 4.62 -9.86
CA VAL A 172 16.07 3.15 -9.97
C VAL A 172 14.66 2.54 -9.94
N THR A 173 13.77 3.06 -9.10
CA THR A 173 12.37 2.59 -9.02
C THR A 173 11.62 2.86 -10.34
N ILE A 174 11.84 3.99 -10.98
CA ILE A 174 11.16 4.37 -12.24
C ILE A 174 11.69 3.57 -13.44
N LEU A 175 12.98 3.23 -13.44
CA LEU A 175 13.62 2.48 -14.52
C LEU A 175 13.29 0.97 -14.50
N GLY A 176 12.87 0.44 -13.37
CA GLY A 176 12.45 -0.96 -13.19
C GLY A 176 11.00 -1.19 -13.49
#